data_91cfd426fad84d88dd236656d63b8ace
#
_entry.id   91cfd426fad84d88dd236656d63b8ace
#
_cell.length_a   1.000
_cell.length_b   1.000
_cell.length_c   1.000
_cell.angle_alpha   90.00
_cell.angle_beta   90.00
_cell.angle_gamma   90.00
#
_symmetry.space_group_name_H-M   'P 1'
#
loop_
_entity.id
_entity.type
_entity.pdbx_description
1 polymer ?
#
loop_
_entity_poly.entity_id
_entity_poly.type
_entity_poly.pdbx_seq_one_letter_code
_entity_poly.pdbx_strand_id
1 'polypeptide(L)'
;MADMKQIHEFAIKWYEKFRDKKINYIELVDHYMADDCEALGFVMDCGHAFSEKYGNAANKFEALERIVGEIIDIPLLGSAIYSQWRYFNHWAYSGAEILEPQNRAWFTIALSRLGELAECQLNRFKGTPQKVRIVSNNICYGPAPEPDDEVEQHITINTDGRVWFSAYNFGSGYSGHEKSRSKIYKIEKNTAAKVLNSIAQYFSTEYIEVFATDIGEWKMEITSTDGE
;
A
#
# COMPACT_ATOMS: atom_id res chain seq x y z
N MET A 1 -2.58 20.32 3.29
CA MET A 1 -2.45 19.05 2.55
C MET A 1 -3.32 18.07 3.32
N ALA A 2 -4.20 17.35 2.66
CA ALA A 2 -5.08 16.39 3.34
C ALA A 2 -4.23 15.33 4.08
N ASP A 3 -4.77 14.82 5.17
CA ASP A 3 -4.19 13.69 5.88
C ASP A 3 -4.25 12.44 4.99
N MET A 4 -3.15 11.69 4.90
CA MET A 4 -3.08 10.47 4.11
C MET A 4 -4.14 9.44 4.53
N LYS A 5 -4.49 9.41 5.81
CA LYS A 5 -5.57 8.57 6.32
C LYS A 5 -6.93 8.94 5.70
N GLN A 6 -7.22 10.23 5.60
CA GLN A 6 -8.47 10.71 4.97
C GLN A 6 -8.50 10.37 3.48
N ILE A 7 -7.35 10.48 2.79
CA ILE A 7 -7.24 10.09 1.37
C ILE A 7 -7.45 8.58 1.20
N HIS A 8 -6.85 7.76 2.06
CA HIS A 8 -7.04 6.32 2.03
C HIS A 8 -8.51 5.94 2.28
N GLU A 9 -9.14 6.50 3.32
CA GLU A 9 -10.55 6.27 3.64
C GLU A 9 -11.47 6.68 2.49
N PHE A 10 -11.20 7.82 1.84
CA PHE A 10 -11.89 8.27 0.64
C PHE A 10 -11.77 7.26 -0.50
N ALA A 11 -10.55 6.84 -0.79
CA ALA A 11 -10.27 5.91 -1.88
C ALA A 11 -11.00 4.58 -1.69
N ILE A 12 -10.93 3.98 -0.49
CA ILE A 12 -11.63 2.72 -0.17
C ILE A 12 -13.16 2.90 -0.26
N LYS A 13 -13.71 3.96 0.34
CA LYS A 13 -15.15 4.25 0.31
C LYS A 13 -15.70 4.25 -1.12
N TRP A 14 -15.04 4.98 -2.01
CA TRP A 14 -15.51 5.12 -3.38
C TRP A 14 -15.15 3.92 -4.25
N TYR A 15 -13.99 3.29 -4.03
CA TYR A 15 -13.64 2.03 -4.68
C TYR A 15 -14.71 0.95 -4.49
N GLU A 16 -15.15 0.74 -3.24
CA GLU A 16 -16.18 -0.26 -2.92
C GLU A 16 -17.51 0.04 -3.60
N LYS A 17 -17.91 1.32 -3.64
CA LYS A 17 -19.14 1.75 -4.32
C LYS A 17 -19.09 1.43 -5.82
N PHE A 18 -17.97 1.72 -6.48
CA PHE A 18 -17.80 1.44 -7.91
C PHE A 18 -17.71 -0.06 -8.19
N ARG A 19 -16.90 -0.78 -7.42
CA ARG A 19 -16.73 -2.23 -7.55
C ARG A 19 -18.06 -2.98 -7.39
N ASP A 20 -18.80 -2.67 -6.33
CA ASP A 20 -20.01 -3.38 -5.94
C ASP A 20 -21.27 -2.89 -6.67
N LYS A 21 -21.13 -1.94 -7.60
CA LYS A 21 -22.24 -1.31 -8.32
C LYS A 21 -23.29 -0.69 -7.39
N LYS A 22 -22.85 -0.18 -6.24
CA LYS A 22 -23.73 0.41 -5.21
C LYS A 22 -23.97 1.91 -5.41
N ILE A 23 -23.43 2.52 -6.46
CA ILE A 23 -23.69 3.91 -6.80
C ILE A 23 -25.07 3.98 -7.44
N ASN A 24 -25.97 4.70 -6.82
CA ASN A 24 -27.28 4.98 -7.37
C ASN A 24 -27.28 6.36 -8.06
N TYR A 25 -28.31 6.59 -8.86
CA TYR A 25 -28.44 7.84 -9.63
C TYR A 25 -28.50 9.10 -8.73
N ILE A 26 -29.08 9.00 -7.55
CA ILE A 26 -29.19 10.12 -6.58
C ILE A 26 -27.81 10.51 -6.06
N GLU A 27 -26.98 9.53 -5.70
CA GLU A 27 -25.59 9.78 -5.26
C GLU A 27 -24.73 10.38 -6.36
N LEU A 28 -25.02 10.09 -7.63
CA LEU A 28 -24.34 10.70 -8.77
C LEU A 28 -24.70 12.19 -8.93
N VAL A 29 -25.95 12.54 -8.68
CA VAL A 29 -26.45 13.92 -8.89
C VAL A 29 -26.10 14.84 -7.71
N ASP A 30 -26.06 14.31 -6.49
CA ASP A 30 -25.90 15.10 -5.25
C ASP A 30 -24.45 15.47 -4.89
N HIS A 31 -23.53 15.45 -5.84
CA HIS A 31 -22.16 15.99 -5.71
C HIS A 31 -21.27 15.39 -4.61
N TYR A 32 -21.68 14.36 -3.88
CA TYR A 32 -20.94 13.84 -2.73
C TYR A 32 -19.46 13.50 -2.99
N MET A 33 -19.14 12.95 -4.15
CA MET A 33 -17.74 12.67 -4.46
C MET A 33 -16.96 13.96 -4.74
N ALA A 34 -17.58 14.95 -5.35
CA ALA A 34 -16.96 16.26 -5.57
C ALA A 34 -16.64 16.94 -4.24
N ASP A 35 -17.58 16.95 -3.31
CA ASP A 35 -17.39 17.52 -1.97
C ASP A 35 -16.27 16.81 -1.21
N ASP A 36 -16.24 15.48 -1.26
CA ASP A 36 -15.15 14.69 -0.66
C ASP A 36 -13.78 15.05 -1.31
N CYS A 37 -13.72 15.19 -2.63
CA CYS A 37 -12.49 15.58 -3.34
C CYS A 37 -12.02 16.99 -2.95
N GLU A 38 -12.94 17.95 -2.86
CA GLU A 38 -12.65 19.34 -2.47
C GLU A 38 -12.16 19.41 -1.03
N ALA A 39 -12.78 18.64 -0.11
CA ALA A 39 -12.36 18.55 1.27
C ALA A 39 -10.94 17.99 1.43
N LEU A 40 -10.51 17.12 0.51
CA LEU A 40 -9.14 16.59 0.45
C LEU A 40 -8.15 17.52 -0.26
N GLY A 41 -8.62 18.66 -0.80
CA GLY A 41 -7.80 19.62 -1.52
C GLY A 41 -7.41 19.18 -2.94
N PHE A 42 -8.14 18.23 -3.52
CA PHE A 42 -7.98 17.89 -4.94
C PHE A 42 -8.55 19.01 -5.82
N VAL A 43 -7.85 19.31 -6.88
CA VAL A 43 -8.18 20.45 -7.75
C VAL A 43 -8.76 19.95 -9.05
N MET A 44 -9.90 20.53 -9.45
CA MET A 44 -10.45 20.29 -10.77
C MET A 44 -9.67 21.09 -11.82
N ASP A 45 -8.80 20.41 -12.53
CA ASP A 45 -7.97 21.00 -13.60
C ASP A 45 -8.45 20.61 -15.01
N CYS A 46 -9.66 20.06 -15.13
CA CYS A 46 -10.21 19.52 -16.38
C CYS A 46 -9.34 18.40 -17.00
N GLY A 47 -8.52 17.74 -16.19
CA GLY A 47 -7.65 16.65 -16.63
C GLY A 47 -6.42 17.09 -17.45
N HIS A 48 -6.16 18.39 -17.59
CA HIS A 48 -5.03 18.87 -18.39
C HIS A 48 -3.69 18.43 -17.83
N ALA A 49 -3.42 18.66 -16.54
CA ALA A 49 -2.16 18.29 -15.94
C ALA A 49 -1.91 16.77 -15.99
N PHE A 50 -2.96 15.99 -15.82
CA PHE A 50 -2.89 14.55 -15.97
C PHE A 50 -2.61 14.13 -17.42
N SER A 51 -3.33 14.73 -18.38
CA SER A 51 -3.15 14.45 -19.80
C SER A 51 -1.81 14.91 -20.33
N GLU A 52 -1.27 16.03 -19.84
CA GLU A 52 0.07 16.50 -20.19
C GLU A 52 1.16 15.51 -19.72
N LYS A 53 1.04 14.98 -18.52
CA LYS A 53 2.05 14.06 -17.94
C LYS A 53 1.95 12.64 -18.51
N TYR A 54 0.76 12.13 -18.71
CA TYR A 54 0.51 10.73 -19.09
C TYR A 54 -0.10 10.55 -20.49
N GLY A 55 -0.39 11.66 -21.18
CA GLY A 55 -1.00 11.67 -22.50
C GLY A 55 -2.51 11.39 -22.49
N ASN A 56 -3.17 11.58 -23.64
CA ASN A 56 -4.60 11.29 -23.82
C ASN A 56 -4.97 9.81 -23.59
N ALA A 57 -4.00 8.98 -23.32
CA ALA A 57 -4.14 7.58 -22.95
C ALA A 57 -4.88 7.39 -21.63
N ALA A 58 -4.96 8.40 -20.75
CA ALA A 58 -5.74 8.36 -19.52
C ALA A 58 -7.23 8.05 -19.75
N ASN A 59 -7.76 8.38 -20.90
CA ASN A 59 -9.14 8.12 -21.28
C ASN A 59 -9.33 6.81 -22.08
N LYS A 60 -8.26 6.07 -22.36
CA LYS A 60 -8.33 4.80 -23.07
C LYS A 60 -8.02 3.64 -22.13
N PHE A 61 -8.89 2.65 -22.15
CA PHE A 61 -8.85 1.46 -21.28
C PHE A 61 -7.50 0.73 -21.29
N GLU A 62 -6.86 0.62 -22.45
CA GLU A 62 -5.58 -0.04 -22.64
C GLU A 62 -4.38 0.68 -21.99
N ALA A 63 -4.53 1.97 -21.70
CA ALA A 63 -3.49 2.74 -21.05
C ALA A 63 -3.64 2.78 -19.53
N LEU A 64 -4.79 2.40 -19.01
CA LEU A 64 -5.11 2.45 -17.59
C LEU A 64 -4.22 1.54 -16.75
N GLU A 65 -4.01 0.31 -17.17
CA GLU A 65 -3.16 -0.63 -16.42
C GLU A 65 -1.71 -0.14 -16.35
N ARG A 66 -1.21 0.45 -17.46
CA ARG A 66 0.14 1.02 -17.48
C ARG A 66 0.22 2.28 -16.62
N ILE A 67 -0.76 3.18 -16.73
CA ILE A 67 -0.81 4.46 -16.00
C ILE A 67 -0.92 4.20 -14.50
N VAL A 68 -1.73 3.24 -14.10
CA VAL A 68 -1.90 2.87 -12.68
C VAL A 68 -0.59 2.43 -12.05
N GLY A 69 0.23 1.66 -12.77
CA GLY A 69 1.55 1.23 -12.28
C GLY A 69 2.59 2.36 -12.18
N GLU A 70 2.48 3.40 -13.01
CA GLU A 70 3.47 4.47 -13.11
C GLU A 70 3.14 5.72 -12.26
N ILE A 71 1.87 5.89 -11.84
CA ILE A 71 1.48 7.07 -11.04
C ILE A 71 1.90 6.88 -9.59
N ILE A 72 2.70 7.83 -9.13
CA ILE A 72 3.14 7.95 -7.72
C ILE A 72 2.70 9.28 -7.08
N ASP A 73 2.03 10.13 -7.84
CA ASP A 73 1.65 11.49 -7.43
C ASP A 73 0.18 11.49 -6.97
N ILE A 74 -0.03 11.41 -5.65
CA ILE A 74 -1.36 11.38 -5.01
C ILE A 74 -2.21 12.61 -5.38
N PRO A 75 -1.72 13.86 -5.25
CA PRO A 75 -2.47 15.04 -5.65
C PRO A 75 -2.93 15.01 -7.10
N LEU A 76 -2.05 14.58 -8.00
CA LEU A 76 -2.36 14.50 -9.43
C LEU A 76 -3.42 13.43 -9.72
N LEU A 77 -3.30 12.26 -9.12
CA LEU A 77 -4.28 11.17 -9.29
C LEU A 77 -5.64 11.55 -8.70
N GLY A 78 -5.65 12.13 -7.48
CA GLY A 78 -6.88 12.62 -6.85
C GLY A 78 -7.57 13.70 -7.69
N SER A 79 -6.80 14.64 -8.24
CA SER A 79 -7.32 15.68 -9.12
C SER A 79 -7.85 15.13 -10.46
N ALA A 80 -7.21 14.08 -11.00
CA ALA A 80 -7.71 13.39 -12.19
C ALA A 80 -9.06 12.68 -11.91
N ILE A 81 -9.18 12.01 -10.76
CA ILE A 81 -10.43 11.38 -10.32
C ILE A 81 -11.53 12.43 -10.18
N TYR A 82 -11.24 13.57 -9.55
CA TYR A 82 -12.18 14.66 -9.39
C TYR A 82 -12.61 15.25 -10.74
N SER A 83 -11.66 15.55 -11.62
CA SER A 83 -11.92 16.09 -12.96
C SER A 83 -12.78 15.15 -13.80
N GLN A 84 -12.48 13.84 -13.76
CA GLN A 84 -13.27 12.83 -14.48
C GLN A 84 -14.69 12.69 -13.93
N TRP A 85 -14.86 12.75 -12.61
CA TRP A 85 -16.17 12.77 -11.98
C TRP A 85 -16.99 13.98 -12.44
N ARG A 86 -16.41 15.18 -12.39
CA ARG A 86 -17.08 16.41 -12.81
C ARG A 86 -17.41 16.42 -14.28
N TYR A 87 -16.55 15.85 -15.14
CA TYR A 87 -16.82 15.72 -16.55
C TYR A 87 -18.11 14.94 -16.80
N PHE A 88 -18.28 13.77 -16.23
CA PHE A 88 -19.49 12.96 -16.40
C PHE A 88 -20.72 13.56 -15.73
N ASN A 89 -20.55 14.23 -14.59
CA ASN A 89 -21.67 14.76 -13.83
C ASN A 89 -22.14 16.12 -14.30
N HIS A 90 -21.26 16.92 -14.90
CA HIS A 90 -21.58 18.30 -15.31
C HIS A 90 -21.75 18.46 -16.83
N TRP A 91 -20.96 17.76 -17.62
CA TRP A 91 -20.90 17.94 -19.06
C TRP A 91 -21.63 16.84 -19.84
N ALA A 92 -21.74 15.67 -19.32
CA ALA A 92 -22.29 14.51 -20.02
C ALA A 92 -23.78 14.26 -19.73
N TYR A 93 -24.52 15.28 -19.44
CA TYR A 93 -25.99 15.40 -19.47
C TYR A 93 -26.83 14.48 -18.57
N SER A 94 -26.34 13.33 -18.09
CA SER A 94 -27.17 12.42 -17.31
C SER A 94 -26.45 11.74 -16.14
N GLY A 95 -25.12 11.82 -16.06
CA GLY A 95 -24.34 11.04 -15.10
C GLY A 95 -24.39 9.52 -15.32
N ALA A 96 -25.24 9.06 -16.22
CA ALA A 96 -25.41 7.63 -16.48
C ALA A 96 -24.16 6.99 -17.10
N GLU A 97 -23.41 7.78 -17.85
CA GLU A 97 -22.15 7.34 -18.47
C GLU A 97 -21.10 6.90 -17.45
N ILE A 98 -21.12 7.42 -16.22
CA ILE A 98 -20.25 6.96 -15.12
C ILE A 98 -20.46 5.46 -14.84
N LEU A 99 -21.69 4.98 -15.00
CA LEU A 99 -22.04 3.59 -14.73
C LEU A 99 -21.73 2.64 -15.88
N GLU A 100 -21.35 3.16 -17.04
CA GLU A 100 -20.89 2.32 -18.15
C GLU A 100 -19.66 1.50 -17.72
N PRO A 101 -19.56 0.24 -18.18
CA PRO A 101 -18.52 -0.69 -17.72
C PRO A 101 -17.10 -0.12 -17.81
N GLN A 102 -16.78 0.55 -18.88
CA GLN A 102 -15.44 1.15 -19.11
C GLN A 102 -15.13 2.31 -18.15
N ASN A 103 -16.09 3.21 -17.91
CA ASN A 103 -15.90 4.35 -17.02
C ASN A 103 -15.84 3.89 -15.57
N ARG A 104 -16.69 2.95 -15.18
CA ARG A 104 -16.66 2.34 -13.87
C ARG A 104 -15.33 1.63 -13.61
N ALA A 105 -14.79 0.91 -14.59
CA ALA A 105 -13.49 0.28 -14.47
C ALA A 105 -12.38 1.31 -14.26
N TRP A 106 -12.44 2.45 -14.99
CA TRP A 106 -11.49 3.55 -14.80
C TRP A 106 -11.48 4.04 -13.34
N PHE A 107 -12.66 4.36 -12.77
CA PHE A 107 -12.74 4.79 -11.36
C PHE A 107 -12.26 3.72 -10.41
N THR A 108 -12.63 2.46 -10.62
CA THR A 108 -12.21 1.35 -9.77
C THR A 108 -10.69 1.23 -9.74
N ILE A 109 -10.03 1.29 -10.88
CA ILE A 109 -8.58 1.19 -11.00
C ILE A 109 -7.89 2.41 -10.37
N ALA A 110 -8.34 3.62 -10.69
CA ALA A 110 -7.75 4.85 -10.18
C ALA A 110 -7.89 4.98 -8.65
N LEU A 111 -9.06 4.61 -8.10
CA LEU A 111 -9.31 4.65 -6.66
C LEU A 111 -8.53 3.55 -5.92
N SER A 112 -8.39 2.35 -6.51
CA SER A 112 -7.51 1.31 -5.94
C SER A 112 -6.09 1.84 -5.82
N ARG A 113 -5.57 2.40 -6.89
CA ARG A 113 -4.21 2.96 -6.90
C ARG A 113 -4.04 4.12 -5.92
N LEU A 114 -5.01 5.02 -5.82
CA LEU A 114 -4.99 6.11 -4.84
C LEU A 114 -4.94 5.57 -3.41
N GLY A 115 -5.72 4.53 -3.11
CA GLY A 115 -5.71 3.84 -1.82
C GLY A 115 -4.35 3.21 -1.49
N GLU A 116 -3.78 2.47 -2.44
CA GLU A 116 -2.46 1.87 -2.31
C GLU A 116 -1.36 2.91 -2.03
N LEU A 117 -1.35 4.01 -2.78
CA LEU A 117 -0.37 5.09 -2.58
C LEU A 117 -0.53 5.77 -1.22
N ALA A 118 -1.77 6.02 -0.79
CA ALA A 118 -2.03 6.61 0.51
C ALA A 118 -1.64 5.66 1.64
N GLU A 119 -1.93 4.37 1.52
CA GLU A 119 -1.53 3.33 2.47
C GLU A 119 0.00 3.20 2.56
N CYS A 120 0.69 3.17 1.42
CA CYS A 120 2.16 3.17 1.40
C CYS A 120 2.73 4.39 2.14
N GLN A 121 2.10 5.57 2.04
CA GLN A 121 2.56 6.74 2.77
C GLN A 121 2.22 6.72 4.27
N LEU A 122 1.11 6.10 4.65
CA LEU A 122 0.75 5.87 6.05
C LEU A 122 1.74 4.92 6.72
N ASN A 123 2.14 3.88 6.02
CA ASN A 123 3.04 2.84 6.53
C ASN A 123 4.52 3.21 6.44
N ARG A 124 4.87 4.41 5.93
CA ARG A 124 6.25 4.88 5.92
C ARG A 124 6.79 5.02 7.33
N PHE A 125 7.97 4.47 7.54
CA PHE A 125 8.68 4.64 8.80
C PHE A 125 9.02 6.12 9.05
N LYS A 126 8.73 6.59 10.26
CA LYS A 126 9.03 7.94 10.73
C LYS A 126 9.81 7.88 12.04
N GLY A 127 10.73 8.82 12.22
CA GLY A 127 11.52 8.92 13.45
C GLY A 127 12.87 8.21 13.39
N THR A 128 13.47 7.97 14.56
CA THR A 128 14.79 7.32 14.69
C THR A 128 14.60 5.85 15.05
N PRO A 129 15.15 4.90 14.25
CA PRO A 129 14.95 3.48 14.51
C PRO A 129 15.69 3.03 15.76
N GLN A 130 14.99 2.34 16.66
CA GLN A 130 15.56 1.78 17.90
C GLN A 130 15.71 0.25 17.87
N LYS A 131 14.78 -0.39 17.22
CA LYS A 131 14.71 -1.83 17.14
C LYS A 131 14.11 -2.24 15.80
N VAL A 132 14.63 -3.30 15.22
CA VAL A 132 13.99 -4.02 14.13
C VAL A 132 13.77 -5.47 14.55
N ARG A 133 12.61 -6.00 14.22
CA ARG A 133 12.31 -7.43 14.31
C ARG A 133 11.94 -7.94 12.94
N ILE A 134 12.59 -9.01 12.52
CA ILE A 134 12.33 -9.68 11.24
C ILE A 134 11.90 -11.11 11.56
N VAL A 135 10.79 -11.53 11.00
CA VAL A 135 10.33 -12.91 10.98
C VAL A 135 10.36 -13.36 9.53
N SER A 136 11.07 -14.44 9.26
CA SER A 136 11.14 -15.09 7.97
C SER A 136 10.49 -16.46 8.07
N ASN A 137 9.51 -16.76 7.26
CA ASN A 137 8.89 -18.07 7.15
C ASN A 137 9.14 -18.61 5.75
N ASN A 138 9.72 -19.80 5.66
CA ASN A 138 10.14 -20.42 4.40
C ASN A 138 9.12 -21.45 3.88
N ILE A 139 7.95 -21.54 4.48
CA ILE A 139 6.90 -22.44 3.99
C ILE A 139 6.35 -21.84 2.67
N CYS A 140 6.58 -22.56 1.58
CA CYS A 140 6.16 -22.20 0.24
C CYS A 140 5.31 -23.31 -0.39
N TYR A 141 4.83 -23.09 -1.61
CA TYR A 141 4.09 -24.09 -2.37
C TYR A 141 5.03 -25.26 -2.71
N GLY A 142 4.73 -26.45 -2.18
CA GLY A 142 5.54 -27.63 -2.41
C GLY A 142 5.14 -28.78 -1.48
N PRO A 143 5.97 -29.83 -1.38
CA PRO A 143 5.73 -30.90 -0.40
C PRO A 143 5.77 -30.32 1.02
N ALA A 144 4.92 -30.82 1.89
CA ALA A 144 4.89 -30.39 3.30
C ALA A 144 6.27 -30.59 3.92
N PRO A 145 6.74 -29.64 4.76
CA PRO A 145 7.99 -29.79 5.48
C PRO A 145 7.94 -31.00 6.43
N GLU A 146 9.09 -31.61 6.66
CA GLU A 146 9.25 -32.63 7.69
C GLU A 146 9.27 -31.98 9.08
N PRO A 147 8.92 -32.70 10.16
CA PRO A 147 8.88 -32.14 11.51
C PRO A 147 10.18 -31.46 11.98
N ASP A 148 11.33 -31.95 11.53
CA ASP A 148 12.65 -31.42 11.89
C ASP A 148 13.15 -30.30 10.95
N ASP A 149 12.41 -29.97 9.88
CA ASP A 149 12.77 -28.90 8.97
C ASP A 149 12.64 -27.53 9.67
N GLU A 150 13.70 -26.73 9.57
CA GLU A 150 13.67 -25.35 10.07
C GLU A 150 12.89 -24.47 9.06
N VAL A 151 11.72 -24.03 9.46
CA VAL A 151 10.78 -23.32 8.59
C VAL A 151 10.62 -21.85 8.93
N GLU A 152 10.97 -21.43 10.15
CA GLU A 152 10.80 -20.04 10.57
C GLU A 152 12.01 -19.54 11.37
N GLN A 153 12.40 -18.29 11.12
CA GLN A 153 13.50 -17.62 11.81
C GLN A 153 13.07 -16.23 12.30
N HIS A 154 13.46 -15.88 13.52
CA HIS A 154 13.27 -14.56 14.10
C HIS A 154 14.62 -13.90 14.36
N ILE A 155 14.78 -12.67 13.91
CA ILE A 155 15.92 -11.83 14.24
C ILE A 155 15.41 -10.53 14.85
N THR A 156 15.99 -10.12 15.98
CA THR A 156 15.72 -8.81 16.56
C THR A 156 17.04 -8.10 16.81
N ILE A 157 17.18 -6.87 16.36
CA ILE A 157 18.36 -6.03 16.50
C ILE A 157 17.99 -4.74 17.23
N ASN A 158 18.76 -4.37 18.25
CA ASN A 158 18.61 -3.10 18.98
C ASN A 158 19.81 -2.18 18.75
N THR A 159 19.59 -0.89 19.03
CA THR A 159 20.65 0.15 19.00
C THR A 159 21.82 -0.10 19.97
N ASP A 160 21.61 -0.91 21.03
CA ASP A 160 22.68 -1.28 21.97
C ASP A 160 23.62 -2.37 21.42
N GLY A 161 23.36 -2.86 20.21
CA GLY A 161 24.14 -3.90 19.54
C GLY A 161 23.77 -5.33 19.90
N ARG A 162 22.71 -5.55 20.68
CA ARG A 162 22.21 -6.92 20.92
C ARG A 162 21.40 -7.41 19.73
N VAL A 163 21.68 -8.67 19.35
CA VAL A 163 20.96 -9.38 18.30
C VAL A 163 20.44 -10.67 18.88
N TRP A 164 19.13 -10.83 18.92
CA TRP A 164 18.47 -12.07 19.29
C TRP A 164 18.10 -12.82 18.04
N PHE A 165 18.48 -14.08 18.02
CA PHE A 165 18.12 -15.02 16.96
C PHE A 165 17.35 -16.19 17.56
N SER A 166 16.29 -16.62 16.90
CA SER A 166 15.58 -17.87 17.20
C SER A 166 15.17 -18.53 15.88
N ALA A 167 15.24 -19.84 15.85
CA ALA A 167 14.76 -20.65 14.74
C ALA A 167 13.75 -21.68 15.24
N TYR A 168 12.86 -22.08 14.36
CA TYR A 168 11.74 -22.94 14.67
C TYR A 168 11.59 -24.01 13.61
N ASN A 169 11.41 -25.26 14.04
CA ASN A 169 11.09 -26.38 13.19
C ASN A 169 9.59 -26.47 12.94
N PHE A 170 9.22 -27.17 11.89
CA PHE A 170 7.82 -27.37 11.51
C PHE A 170 7.02 -28.10 12.59
N GLY A 171 7.64 -29.06 13.30
CA GLY A 171 7.05 -29.75 14.43
C GLY A 171 5.78 -30.51 14.06
N SER A 172 4.71 -30.23 14.81
CA SER A 172 3.40 -30.86 14.61
C SER A 172 2.56 -30.26 13.47
N GLY A 173 3.11 -29.30 12.72
CA GLY A 173 2.47 -28.70 11.55
C GLY A 173 2.08 -27.23 11.70
N TYR A 174 1.13 -26.77 10.90
CA TYR A 174 0.77 -25.36 10.73
C TYR A 174 0.19 -24.67 11.98
N SER A 175 -0.20 -25.42 12.99
CA SER A 175 -0.80 -24.87 14.24
C SER A 175 0.23 -24.40 15.27
N GLY A 176 1.52 -24.65 15.05
CA GLY A 176 2.58 -24.18 15.93
C GLY A 176 3.92 -24.82 15.61
N HIS A 177 4.94 -23.97 15.46
CA HIS A 177 6.31 -24.40 15.22
C HIS A 177 7.05 -24.62 16.53
N GLU A 178 7.96 -25.58 16.55
CA GLU A 178 8.74 -25.91 17.73
C GLU A 178 10.09 -25.19 17.71
N LYS A 179 10.40 -24.48 18.78
CA LYS A 179 11.67 -23.75 18.86
C LYS A 179 12.83 -24.71 18.85
N SER A 180 13.65 -24.66 17.79
CA SER A 180 14.80 -25.55 17.60
C SER A 180 16.08 -24.99 18.24
N ARG A 181 16.36 -23.71 18.02
CA ARG A 181 17.56 -23.06 18.51
C ARG A 181 17.36 -21.58 18.79
N SER A 182 18.18 -21.03 19.68
CA SER A 182 18.24 -19.58 19.88
C SER A 182 19.66 -19.18 20.30
N LYS A 183 20.04 -17.97 19.94
CA LYS A 183 21.33 -17.40 20.29
C LYS A 183 21.24 -15.89 20.42
N ILE A 184 22.02 -15.35 21.36
CA ILE A 184 22.19 -13.89 21.48
C ILE A 184 23.60 -13.56 21.03
N TYR A 185 23.67 -12.62 20.09
CA TYR A 185 24.92 -12.07 19.61
C TYR A 185 25.07 -10.63 20.11
N LYS A 186 26.29 -10.14 20.12
CA LYS A 186 26.61 -8.75 20.35
C LYS A 186 27.46 -8.25 19.20
N ILE A 187 26.99 -7.19 18.55
CA ILE A 187 27.72 -6.49 17.51
C ILE A 187 28.07 -5.08 18.00
N GLU A 188 28.97 -4.42 17.30
CA GLU A 188 29.29 -3.03 17.61
C GLU A 188 28.06 -2.13 17.45
N LYS A 189 27.86 -1.18 18.39
CA LYS A 189 26.74 -0.25 18.36
C LYS A 189 26.66 0.53 17.04
N ASN A 190 27.81 0.94 16.51
CA ASN A 190 27.88 1.65 15.23
C ASN A 190 27.38 0.79 14.06
N THR A 191 27.70 -0.50 14.07
CA THR A 191 27.20 -1.46 13.08
C THR A 191 25.71 -1.66 13.22
N ALA A 192 25.19 -1.82 14.45
CA ALA A 192 23.75 -1.92 14.70
C ALA A 192 23.01 -0.66 14.20
N ALA A 193 23.52 0.53 14.53
CA ALA A 193 22.94 1.79 14.08
C ALA A 193 22.91 1.91 12.54
N LYS A 194 23.99 1.50 11.85
CA LYS A 194 24.02 1.50 10.38
C LYS A 194 22.95 0.57 9.79
N VAL A 195 22.82 -0.64 10.32
CA VAL A 195 21.80 -1.60 9.85
C VAL A 195 20.40 -1.04 10.05
N LEU A 196 20.10 -0.56 11.27
CA LEU A 196 18.80 0.02 11.60
C LEU A 196 18.46 1.22 10.70
N ASN A 197 19.41 2.14 10.51
CA ASN A 197 19.22 3.31 9.65
C ASN A 197 19.03 2.93 8.17
N SER A 198 19.74 1.93 7.66
CA SER A 198 19.58 1.47 6.27
C SER A 198 18.19 0.87 6.06
N ILE A 199 17.71 0.06 7.00
CA ILE A 199 16.36 -0.52 6.95
C ILE A 199 15.31 0.61 7.05
N ALA A 200 15.44 1.50 8.03
CA ALA A 200 14.52 2.62 8.21
C ALA A 200 14.50 3.55 6.99
N GLN A 201 15.64 3.81 6.37
CA GLN A 201 15.72 4.61 5.14
C GLN A 201 14.96 3.94 3.98
N TYR A 202 15.06 2.63 3.84
CA TYR A 202 14.30 1.90 2.83
C TYR A 202 12.79 2.08 3.03
N PHE A 203 12.29 1.91 4.26
CA PHE A 203 10.86 2.06 4.58
C PHE A 203 10.38 3.50 4.80
N SER A 204 11.27 4.50 4.78
CA SER A 204 10.91 5.91 4.76
C SER A 204 10.72 6.48 3.35
N THR A 205 11.15 5.75 2.33
CA THR A 205 10.94 6.07 0.92
C THR A 205 9.74 5.30 0.37
N GLU A 206 9.37 5.54 -0.88
CA GLU A 206 8.38 4.71 -1.57
C GLU A 206 8.96 3.32 -1.81
N TYR A 207 8.28 2.31 -1.27
CA TYR A 207 8.58 0.92 -1.56
C TYR A 207 7.35 0.26 -2.17
N ILE A 208 7.62 -0.70 -3.04
CA ILE A 208 6.56 -1.54 -3.60
C ILE A 208 6.60 -2.86 -2.83
N GLU A 209 5.47 -3.20 -2.22
CA GLU A 209 5.29 -4.52 -1.65
C GLU A 209 5.22 -5.53 -2.80
N VAL A 210 6.17 -6.45 -2.83
CA VAL A 210 6.21 -7.51 -3.83
C VAL A 210 5.50 -8.73 -3.27
N PHE A 211 4.33 -9.02 -3.80
CA PHE A 211 3.63 -10.25 -3.50
C PHE A 211 4.11 -11.35 -4.43
N ALA A 212 4.68 -12.41 -3.87
CA ALA A 212 5.09 -13.58 -4.62
C ALA A 212 4.60 -14.85 -3.89
N THR A 213 3.97 -15.75 -4.63
CA THR A 213 3.24 -16.88 -4.05
C THR A 213 4.12 -18.04 -3.60
N ASP A 214 5.40 -18.10 -4.06
CA ASP A 214 6.22 -19.31 -3.92
C ASP A 214 7.54 -19.09 -3.17
N ILE A 215 7.66 -18.00 -2.40
CA ILE A 215 8.94 -17.65 -1.75
C ILE A 215 8.90 -17.60 -0.22
N GLY A 216 7.78 -17.97 0.38
CA GLY A 216 7.55 -17.79 1.82
C GLY A 216 7.21 -16.35 2.20
N GLU A 217 7.16 -16.05 3.49
CA GLU A 217 6.72 -14.76 4.02
C GLU A 217 7.82 -14.10 4.86
N TRP A 218 7.98 -12.79 4.69
CA TRP A 218 8.85 -11.97 5.54
C TRP A 218 8.04 -10.87 6.19
N LYS A 219 8.04 -10.84 7.52
CA LYS A 219 7.45 -9.75 8.32
C LYS A 219 8.53 -8.92 8.96
N MET A 220 8.42 -7.60 8.85
CA MET A 220 9.37 -6.68 9.47
C MET A 220 8.63 -5.65 10.32
N GLU A 221 9.10 -5.49 11.56
CA GLU A 221 8.60 -4.51 12.52
C GLU A 221 9.75 -3.57 12.88
N ILE A 222 9.57 -2.27 12.68
CA ILE A 222 10.54 -1.25 13.07
C ILE A 222 9.92 -0.42 14.20
N THR A 223 10.63 -0.29 15.31
CA THR A 223 10.22 0.55 16.45
C THR A 223 11.05 1.82 16.43
N SER A 224 10.38 2.98 16.49
CA SER A 224 11.03 4.30 16.62
C SER A 224 11.17 4.75 18.07
N THR A 225 11.91 5.84 18.29
CA THR A 225 12.00 6.54 19.58
C THR A 225 10.66 7.12 20.02
N ASP A 226 9.79 7.42 19.07
CA ASP A 226 8.53 8.14 19.27
C ASP A 226 7.35 7.18 19.51
N GLY A 227 7.63 5.88 19.56
CA GLY A 227 6.66 4.84 19.96
C GLY A 227 5.66 4.45 18.88
N GLU A 228 5.88 4.86 17.63
CA GLU A 228 5.11 4.44 16.46
C GLU A 228 5.87 3.43 15.61
#